data_5ac89da20b53539294b29ccf44d2d68c
#
_entry.id   5ac89da20b53539294b29ccf44d2d68c
#
_cell.length_a   1.000
_cell.length_b   1.000
_cell.length_c   1.000
_cell.angle_alpha   90.00
_cell.angle_beta   90.00
_cell.angle_gamma   90.00
#
_symmetry.space_group_name_H-M   'P 1'
#
loop_
_entity.id
_entity.type
_entity.pdbx_description
1 polymer ?
#
loop_
_entity_poly.entity_id
_entity_poly.type
_entity_poly.pdbx_seq_one_letter_code
_entity_poly.pdbx_strand_id
1 'polypeptide(L)'
;DHAREYVMYAPAAEEKVNEIFKKRLNGESISREEEMIFKTAFMQFVGKEYHKKNWVMQIHYGCKRDNNAFMYEQLGPDTGYDCINNYAPSAQTADFLNSLIASNELPKTILYSLNPNDNEAIGTILGCFQGTEAAGKIQQEVHGGSTITKQV
;
A
#
# COMPACT_ATOMS: atom_id res chain seq x y z
N ASP A 1 -6.65 -2.86 -6.71
CA ASP A 1 -5.46 -2.63 -7.50
C ASP A 1 -5.25 -1.17 -7.93
N HIS A 2 -5.81 -0.22 -7.19
CA HIS A 2 -5.52 1.20 -7.43
C HIS A 2 -4.25 1.60 -6.71
N ALA A 3 -3.36 2.28 -7.42
CA ALA A 3 -2.15 2.83 -6.82
C ALA A 3 -2.52 3.77 -5.66
N ARG A 4 -1.99 3.47 -4.49
CA ARG A 4 -2.21 4.25 -3.27
C ARG A 4 -1.22 5.41 -3.19
N GLU A 5 -1.53 6.41 -2.39
CA GLU A 5 -0.54 7.45 -2.07
C GLU A 5 0.69 6.81 -1.43
N TYR A 6 0.49 5.96 -0.44
CA TYR A 6 1.53 5.20 0.26
C TYR A 6 0.94 4.02 1.04
N VAL A 7 1.79 3.13 1.51
CA VAL A 7 1.42 2.09 2.47
C VAL A 7 1.39 2.71 3.86
N MET A 8 0.23 2.71 4.48
CA MET A 8 0.02 3.26 5.81
C MET A 8 0.23 2.19 6.88
N TYR A 9 0.81 2.57 8.02
CA TYR A 9 0.89 1.70 9.17
C TYR A 9 0.64 2.48 10.46
N ALA A 10 -0.52 2.27 11.04
CA ALA A 10 -0.96 2.81 12.33
C ALA A 10 -1.76 1.72 13.06
N PRO A 11 -1.08 0.81 13.76
CA PRO A 11 -1.74 -0.30 14.43
C PRO A 11 -2.56 0.18 15.63
N ALA A 12 -3.70 -0.46 15.88
CA ALA A 12 -4.53 -0.19 17.05
C ALA A 12 -5.26 -1.47 17.49
N ALA A 13 -5.77 -1.47 18.70
CA ALA A 13 -6.61 -2.56 19.20
C ALA A 13 -7.92 -2.66 18.42
N GLU A 14 -8.49 -3.86 18.37
CA GLU A 14 -9.71 -4.16 17.61
C GLU A 14 -10.88 -3.27 18.05
N GLU A 15 -10.99 -2.99 19.35
CA GLU A 15 -12.03 -2.12 19.90
C GLU A 15 -11.99 -0.72 19.27
N LYS A 16 -10.78 -0.17 19.10
CA LYS A 16 -10.59 1.15 18.46
C LYS A 16 -10.95 1.13 16.98
N VAL A 17 -10.58 0.07 16.27
CA VAL A 17 -10.96 -0.11 14.86
C VAL A 17 -12.48 -0.20 14.71
N ASN A 18 -13.15 -0.94 15.57
CA ASN A 18 -14.60 -1.08 15.59
C ASN A 18 -15.32 0.24 15.94
N GLU A 19 -14.77 1.03 16.87
CA GLU A 19 -15.26 2.37 17.19
C GLU A 19 -15.22 3.28 15.95
N ILE A 20 -14.08 3.33 15.26
CA ILE A 20 -13.89 4.12 14.05
C ILE A 20 -14.88 3.69 12.95
N PHE A 21 -15.03 2.39 12.77
CA PHE A 21 -15.96 1.84 11.78
C PHE A 21 -17.40 2.25 12.08
N LYS A 22 -17.88 2.09 13.33
CA LYS A 22 -19.22 2.50 13.75
C LYS A 22 -19.45 4.00 13.57
N LYS A 23 -18.46 4.83 13.96
CA LYS A 23 -18.48 6.27 13.76
C LYS A 23 -18.73 6.62 12.29
N ARG A 24 -18.02 5.94 11.38
CA ARG A 24 -18.19 6.17 9.93
C ARG A 24 -19.52 5.67 9.39
N LEU A 25 -20.03 4.55 9.88
CA LEU A 25 -21.39 4.04 9.52
C LEU A 25 -22.50 5.00 9.93
N ASN A 26 -22.34 5.70 11.06
CA ASN A 26 -23.26 6.72 11.52
C ASN A 26 -23.18 8.04 10.74
N GLY A 27 -22.32 8.13 9.73
CA GLY A 27 -22.14 9.35 8.92
C GLY A 27 -21.23 10.40 9.55
N GLU A 28 -20.60 10.10 10.68
CA GLU A 28 -19.69 11.00 11.36
C GLU A 28 -18.36 11.15 10.59
N SER A 29 -17.72 12.30 10.75
CA SER A 29 -16.37 12.50 10.22
C SER A 29 -15.33 11.77 11.05
N ILE A 30 -14.31 11.25 10.39
CA ILE A 30 -13.15 10.62 11.01
C ILE A 30 -11.89 11.45 10.72
N SER A 31 -10.96 11.44 11.65
CA SER A 31 -9.66 12.08 11.45
C SER A 31 -8.78 11.29 10.48
N ARG A 32 -7.71 11.93 9.99
CA ARG A 32 -6.70 11.24 9.14
C ARG A 32 -6.03 10.08 9.89
N GLU A 33 -5.80 10.23 11.18
CA GLU A 33 -5.24 9.17 12.02
C GLU A 33 -6.21 7.98 12.13
N GLU A 34 -7.49 8.24 12.38
CA GLU A 34 -8.53 7.21 12.41
C GLU A 34 -8.65 6.48 11.07
N GLU A 35 -8.55 7.22 9.96
CA GLU A 35 -8.51 6.63 8.63
C GLU A 35 -7.31 5.69 8.45
N MET A 36 -6.12 6.11 8.89
CA MET A 36 -4.90 5.30 8.82
C MET A 36 -5.02 4.02 9.67
N ILE A 37 -5.57 4.13 10.87
CA ILE A 37 -5.84 2.98 11.75
C ILE A 37 -6.74 1.97 11.06
N PHE A 38 -7.87 2.42 10.53
CA PHE A 38 -8.83 1.55 9.86
C PHE A 38 -8.22 0.88 8.62
N LYS A 39 -7.52 1.66 7.78
CA LYS A 39 -6.85 1.12 6.58
C LYS A 39 -5.75 0.12 6.93
N THR A 40 -5.00 0.34 8.00
CA THR A 40 -3.99 -0.60 8.49
C THR A 40 -4.63 -1.92 8.89
N ALA A 41 -5.67 -1.88 9.72
CA ALA A 41 -6.39 -3.09 10.16
C ALA A 41 -7.00 -3.86 8.98
N PHE A 42 -7.60 -3.15 8.02
CA PHE A 42 -8.13 -3.75 6.80
C PHE A 42 -7.04 -4.44 5.97
N MET A 43 -5.91 -3.78 5.75
CA MET A 43 -4.80 -4.36 4.98
C MET A 43 -4.16 -5.55 5.68
N GLN A 44 -4.05 -5.52 7.00
CA GLN A 44 -3.56 -6.66 7.78
C GLN A 44 -4.52 -7.86 7.67
N PHE A 45 -5.81 -7.62 7.79
CA PHE A 45 -6.83 -8.66 7.62
C PHE A 45 -6.75 -9.29 6.21
N VAL A 46 -6.75 -8.48 5.17
CA VAL A 46 -6.68 -8.96 3.79
C VAL A 46 -5.37 -9.70 3.52
N GLY A 47 -4.23 -9.19 4.03
CA GLY A 47 -2.93 -9.84 3.89
C GLY A 47 -2.92 -11.25 4.50
N LYS A 48 -3.48 -11.40 5.68
CA LYS A 48 -3.63 -12.71 6.35
C LYS A 48 -4.53 -13.67 5.57
N GLU A 49 -5.64 -13.16 5.03
CA GLU A 49 -6.53 -13.99 4.19
C GLU A 49 -5.84 -14.42 2.89
N TYR A 50 -5.00 -13.58 2.28
CA TYR A 50 -4.19 -13.96 1.12
C TYR A 50 -3.16 -15.04 1.47
N HIS A 51 -2.53 -14.93 2.65
CA HIS A 51 -1.63 -15.97 3.13
C HIS A 51 -2.34 -17.33 3.27
N LYS A 52 -3.49 -17.35 3.94
CA LYS A 52 -4.30 -18.58 4.13
C LYS A 52 -4.71 -19.23 2.81
N LYS A 53 -4.94 -18.43 1.78
CA LYS A 53 -5.35 -18.88 0.45
C LYS A 53 -4.17 -19.17 -0.48
N ASN A 54 -2.93 -18.97 -0.03
CA ASN A 54 -1.72 -19.03 -0.83
C ASN A 54 -1.77 -18.11 -2.08
N TRP A 55 -2.42 -16.96 -1.92
CA TRP A 55 -2.49 -15.93 -2.96
C TRP A 55 -1.29 -14.98 -2.87
N VAL A 56 -1.03 -14.28 -3.97
CA VAL A 56 -0.01 -13.24 -4.03
C VAL A 56 -0.67 -11.89 -3.73
N MET A 57 -0.10 -11.16 -2.77
CA MET A 57 -0.49 -9.78 -2.48
C MET A 57 0.28 -8.84 -3.39
N GLN A 58 -0.42 -7.95 -4.08
CA GLN A 58 0.19 -6.91 -4.91
C GLN A 58 -0.14 -5.54 -4.32
N ILE A 59 0.90 -4.76 -4.04
CA ILE A 59 0.76 -3.43 -3.45
C ILE A 59 1.32 -2.39 -4.40
N HIS A 60 0.44 -1.55 -4.93
CA HIS A 60 0.80 -0.37 -5.74
C HIS A 60 0.73 0.89 -4.89
N TYR A 61 1.76 1.72 -4.95
CA TYR A 61 1.79 3.00 -4.24
C TYR A 61 2.65 4.05 -4.95
N GLY A 62 2.78 5.21 -4.34
CA GLY A 62 3.56 6.31 -4.90
C GLY A 62 2.79 7.15 -5.91
N CYS A 63 1.46 7.12 -5.86
CA CYS A 63 0.58 7.88 -6.74
C CYS A 63 -0.09 9.03 -6.01
N LYS A 64 -0.07 10.20 -6.60
CA LYS A 64 -0.96 11.30 -6.23
C LYS A 64 -2.08 11.37 -7.27
N ARG A 65 -3.29 11.11 -6.81
CA ARG A 65 -4.47 10.94 -7.65
C ARG A 65 -5.11 12.26 -8.06
N ASP A 66 -5.72 12.24 -9.25
CA ASP A 66 -6.67 13.25 -9.70
C ASP A 66 -6.16 14.71 -9.59
N ASN A 67 -4.94 14.97 -10.08
CA ASN A 67 -4.27 16.27 -9.87
C ASN A 67 -4.85 17.44 -10.68
N ASN A 68 -5.70 17.18 -11.67
CA ASN A 68 -6.36 18.20 -12.47
C ASN A 68 -7.81 18.33 -12.03
N ALA A 69 -8.09 19.22 -11.10
CA ALA A 69 -9.44 19.42 -10.55
C ALA A 69 -10.48 19.78 -11.64
N PHE A 70 -10.09 20.57 -12.65
CA PHE A 70 -10.98 20.93 -13.75
C PHE A 70 -11.42 19.68 -14.56
N MET A 71 -10.47 18.79 -14.85
CA MET A 71 -10.80 17.56 -15.58
C MET A 71 -11.53 16.55 -14.69
N TYR A 72 -11.23 16.53 -13.39
CA TYR A 72 -11.94 15.71 -12.44
C TYR A 72 -13.44 16.04 -12.36
N GLU A 73 -13.78 17.33 -12.37
CA GLU A 73 -15.19 17.78 -12.40
C GLU A 73 -15.92 17.36 -13.69
N GLN A 74 -15.20 17.26 -14.80
CA GLN A 74 -15.79 16.90 -16.10
C GLN A 74 -15.87 15.39 -16.34
N LEU A 75 -14.84 14.65 -15.97
CA LEU A 75 -14.66 13.25 -16.35
C LEU A 75 -14.79 12.28 -15.15
N GLY A 76 -14.70 12.78 -13.93
CA GLY A 76 -14.68 11.97 -12.72
C GLY A 76 -13.29 11.42 -12.39
N PRO A 77 -13.21 10.51 -11.42
CA PRO A 77 -11.96 9.93 -10.96
C PRO A 77 -11.38 8.94 -11.98
N ASP A 78 -10.08 8.67 -11.83
CA ASP A 78 -9.37 7.60 -12.55
C ASP A 78 -9.32 7.76 -14.07
N THR A 79 -9.20 8.99 -14.54
CA THR A 79 -9.22 9.34 -15.97
C THR A 79 -7.84 9.76 -16.52
N GLY A 80 -6.75 9.40 -15.82
CA GLY A 80 -5.38 9.55 -16.32
C GLY A 80 -4.67 10.84 -15.87
N TYR A 81 -5.24 11.61 -14.94
CA TYR A 81 -4.65 12.85 -14.42
C TYR A 81 -3.90 12.66 -13.10
N ASP A 82 -3.21 11.55 -12.97
CA ASP A 82 -2.39 11.21 -11.81
C ASP A 82 -0.94 11.64 -12.03
N CYS A 83 -0.21 11.81 -10.94
CA CYS A 83 1.24 12.02 -11.00
C CYS A 83 1.98 11.24 -9.89
N ILE A 84 3.29 11.20 -10.00
CA ILE A 84 4.16 10.60 -8.99
C ILE A 84 3.98 11.36 -7.66
N ASN A 85 3.79 10.60 -6.57
CA ASN A 85 3.84 11.12 -5.23
C ASN A 85 5.24 10.92 -4.65
N ASN A 86 5.84 11.99 -4.17
CA ASN A 86 7.18 11.94 -3.58
C ASN A 86 7.16 11.69 -2.05
N TYR A 87 6.08 11.20 -1.51
CA TYR A 87 6.01 10.76 -0.13
C TYR A 87 6.56 9.33 -0.03
N ALA A 88 7.73 9.17 0.58
CA ALA A 88 8.45 7.89 0.68
C ALA A 88 8.25 7.23 2.06
N PRO A 89 7.26 6.36 2.24
CA PRO A 89 6.97 5.71 3.51
C PRO A 89 7.64 4.34 3.63
N SER A 90 8.90 4.20 3.25
CA SER A 90 9.61 2.93 3.30
C SER A 90 9.55 2.28 4.69
N ALA A 91 9.67 3.07 5.75
CA ALA A 91 9.52 2.59 7.12
C ALA A 91 8.14 2.00 7.39
N GLN A 92 7.06 2.69 7.01
CA GLN A 92 5.70 2.19 7.20
C GLN A 92 5.41 0.94 6.37
N THR A 93 5.96 0.84 5.17
CA THR A 93 5.88 -0.37 4.35
C THR A 93 6.57 -1.54 5.03
N ALA A 94 7.78 -1.32 5.56
CA ALA A 94 8.50 -2.34 6.32
C ALA A 94 7.74 -2.75 7.58
N ASP A 95 7.19 -1.81 8.34
CA ASP A 95 6.40 -2.08 9.54
C ASP A 95 5.12 -2.88 9.23
N PHE A 96 4.45 -2.56 8.14
CA PHE A 96 3.29 -3.31 7.68
C PHE A 96 3.65 -4.77 7.34
N LEU A 97 4.69 -5.00 6.56
CA LEU A 97 5.16 -6.35 6.24
C LEU A 97 5.62 -7.10 7.50
N ASN A 98 6.32 -6.40 8.40
CA ASN A 98 6.76 -6.96 9.67
C ASN A 98 5.58 -7.38 10.55
N SER A 99 4.48 -6.66 10.53
CA SER A 99 3.29 -7.03 11.30
C SER A 99 2.67 -8.36 10.83
N LEU A 100 2.80 -8.68 9.56
CA LEU A 100 2.31 -9.94 8.99
C LEU A 100 3.30 -11.10 9.22
N ILE A 101 4.60 -10.85 9.12
CA ILE A 101 5.59 -11.91 9.33
C ILE A 101 5.73 -12.28 10.80
N ALA A 102 5.50 -11.34 11.71
CA ALA A 102 5.54 -11.60 13.15
C ALA A 102 4.51 -12.64 13.60
N SER A 103 3.39 -12.75 12.88
CA SER A 103 2.39 -13.81 13.09
C SER A 103 2.55 -15.00 12.13
N ASN A 104 3.63 -15.04 11.34
CA ASN A 104 3.86 -16.02 10.29
C ASN A 104 2.74 -16.07 9.22
N GLU A 105 2.13 -14.92 8.94
CA GLU A 105 1.00 -14.78 8.02
C GLU A 105 1.32 -13.84 6.83
N LEU A 106 2.60 -13.59 6.55
CA LEU A 106 3.00 -12.78 5.40
C LEU A 106 2.80 -13.59 4.11
N PRO A 107 1.96 -13.16 3.16
CA PRO A 107 1.82 -13.81 1.87
C PRO A 107 3.04 -13.51 0.97
N LYS A 108 3.17 -14.22 -0.15
CA LYS A 108 4.02 -13.79 -1.25
C LYS A 108 3.57 -12.42 -1.68
N THR A 109 4.49 -11.47 -1.81
CA THR A 109 4.13 -10.07 -2.04
C THR A 109 4.94 -9.46 -3.17
N ILE A 110 4.29 -8.64 -4.00
CA ILE A 110 4.95 -7.84 -5.02
C ILE A 110 4.70 -6.36 -4.70
N LEU A 111 5.77 -5.59 -4.63
CA LEU A 111 5.71 -4.14 -4.39
C LEU A 111 5.93 -3.40 -5.70
N TYR A 112 5.03 -2.45 -5.98
CA TYR A 112 5.11 -1.55 -7.13
C TYR A 112 5.14 -0.12 -6.63
N SER A 113 6.18 0.64 -6.94
CA SER A 113 6.17 2.09 -6.74
C SER A 113 6.14 2.82 -8.07
N LEU A 114 5.29 3.84 -8.17
CA LEU A 114 5.31 4.78 -9.30
C LEU A 114 6.50 5.74 -9.22
N ASN A 115 7.11 5.87 -8.04
CA ASN A 115 8.25 6.74 -7.82
C ASN A 115 9.57 5.96 -7.93
N PRO A 116 10.38 6.19 -8.97
CA PRO A 116 11.65 5.48 -9.12
C PRO A 116 12.66 5.77 -8.00
N ASN A 117 12.51 6.88 -7.27
CA ASN A 117 13.36 7.18 -6.12
C ASN A 117 13.15 6.21 -4.94
N ASP A 118 12.05 5.43 -4.93
CA ASP A 118 11.80 4.44 -3.91
C ASP A 118 12.53 3.10 -4.17
N ASN A 119 13.10 2.91 -5.35
CA ASN A 119 13.64 1.60 -5.77
C ASN A 119 14.73 1.07 -4.83
N GLU A 120 15.64 1.93 -4.40
CA GLU A 120 16.70 1.52 -3.47
C GLU A 120 16.13 1.14 -2.09
N ALA A 121 15.18 1.92 -1.58
CA ALA A 121 14.51 1.64 -0.32
C ALA A 121 13.72 0.32 -0.39
N ILE A 122 12.97 0.10 -1.47
CA ILE A 122 12.27 -1.16 -1.72
C ILE A 122 13.26 -2.32 -1.80
N GLY A 123 14.36 -2.17 -2.52
CA GLY A 123 15.40 -3.19 -2.65
C GLY A 123 15.93 -3.65 -1.28
N THR A 124 16.13 -2.73 -0.34
CA THR A 124 16.55 -3.08 1.03
C THR A 124 15.44 -3.78 1.82
N ILE A 125 14.18 -3.33 1.68
CA ILE A 125 13.01 -3.99 2.29
C ILE A 125 12.88 -5.43 1.80
N LEU A 126 13.03 -5.68 0.50
CA LEU A 126 12.98 -7.02 -0.06
C LEU A 126 13.97 -7.98 0.64
N GLY A 127 15.18 -7.50 0.90
CA GLY A 127 16.22 -8.26 1.60
C GLY A 127 15.82 -8.65 3.03
N CYS A 128 15.07 -7.80 3.73
CA CYS A 128 14.66 -8.03 5.11
C CYS A 128 13.65 -9.18 5.27
N PHE A 129 12.84 -9.45 4.25
CA PHE A 129 11.71 -10.37 4.35
C PHE A 129 11.85 -11.62 3.47
N GLN A 130 13.04 -11.92 2.96
CA GLN A 130 13.32 -13.19 2.30
C GLN A 130 13.41 -14.32 3.33
N GLY A 131 12.93 -15.50 2.94
CA GLY A 131 12.94 -16.67 3.81
C GLY A 131 13.18 -17.95 3.01
N THR A 132 13.28 -19.07 3.72
CA THR A 132 13.50 -20.39 3.14
C THR A 132 12.23 -21.04 2.58
N GLU A 133 11.05 -20.52 2.97
CA GLU A 133 9.75 -21.11 2.61
C GLU A 133 9.39 -20.92 1.14
N ALA A 134 9.83 -19.82 0.54
CA ALA A 134 9.62 -19.55 -0.89
C ALA A 134 10.74 -18.66 -1.42
N ALA A 135 11.37 -19.07 -2.50
CA ALA A 135 12.29 -18.22 -3.22
C ALA A 135 11.56 -16.98 -3.73
N GLY A 136 12.11 -15.81 -3.45
CA GLY A 136 11.49 -14.54 -3.85
C GLY A 136 10.14 -14.27 -3.16
N LYS A 137 10.06 -14.51 -1.84
CA LYS A 137 8.83 -14.27 -1.06
C LYS A 137 8.30 -12.85 -1.21
N ILE A 138 9.19 -11.87 -1.28
CA ILE A 138 8.88 -10.50 -1.62
C ILE A 138 9.64 -10.11 -2.89
N GLN A 139 8.94 -9.51 -3.82
CA GLN A 139 9.50 -9.08 -5.10
C GLN A 139 9.15 -7.63 -5.36
N GLN A 140 9.93 -6.97 -6.18
CA GLN A 140 9.65 -5.65 -6.73
C GLN A 140 9.42 -5.77 -8.21
N GLU A 141 8.46 -5.03 -8.71
CA GLU A 141 8.30 -4.82 -10.13
C GLU A 141 8.24 -3.33 -10.44
N VAL A 142 8.87 -2.95 -11.55
CA VAL A 142 8.85 -1.59 -12.04
C VAL A 142 7.54 -1.38 -12.77
N HIS A 143 6.71 -0.47 -12.29
CA HIS A 143 5.43 -0.20 -12.92
C HIS A 143 5.62 0.44 -14.29
N GLY A 144 5.13 -0.20 -15.35
CA GLY A 144 5.35 0.18 -16.75
C GLY A 144 4.82 1.56 -17.18
N GLY A 145 4.05 2.24 -16.33
CA GLY A 145 3.53 3.58 -16.65
C GLY A 145 4.51 4.72 -16.39
N SER A 146 5.47 4.52 -15.51
CA SER A 146 6.43 5.58 -15.11
C SER A 146 7.84 5.40 -15.67
N THR A 147 8.13 4.27 -16.30
CA THR A 147 9.47 3.95 -16.81
C THR A 147 9.62 4.09 -18.29
N ILE A 148 8.72 4.75 -18.99
CA ILE A 148 9.01 5.20 -20.34
C ILE A 148 9.81 6.51 -20.28
N THR A 149 10.87 6.53 -19.57
CA THR A 149 12.04 7.24 -20.02
C THR A 149 12.65 6.35 -21.08
N LYS A 150 12.24 6.53 -22.32
CA LYS A 150 13.06 6.14 -23.44
C LYS A 150 14.43 6.73 -23.16
N GLN A 151 15.37 5.89 -22.85
CA GLN A 151 16.76 6.23 -23.06
C GLN A 151 16.89 6.45 -24.57
N VAL A 152 16.95 7.69 -24.95
CA VAL A 152 17.43 8.11 -26.28
C VAL A 152 18.95 8.14 -26.22
#